data_63e2af76c9ee70d0237f62056b08e521
#
_entry.id   63e2af76c9ee70d0237f62056b08e521
#
_cell.length_a   1.000
_cell.length_b   1.000
_cell.length_c   1.000
_cell.angle_alpha   90.00
_cell.angle_beta   90.00
_cell.angle_gamma   90.00
#
_symmetry.space_group_name_H-M   'P 1'
#
loop_
_entity.id
_entity.type
_entity.pdbx_description
1 polymer ?
#
loop_
_entity_poly.entity_id
_entity_poly.type
_entity_poly.pdbx_seq_one_letter_code
_entity_poly.pdbx_strand_id
1 'polypeptide(L)'
;GEYSANLIRERVLGQTLEVDPAAQVPARPPILCPGCPHRSVYTVLNKLKIHAAGDIGCYTLGAVAPLSVIDTTICMGASISTLHGMEKAKGKDYIHSWVAVIGDSTFMHTGINSLMNMVYNQATGTVIILDNSTTGMTGHQDHAATGKTLKGQVVPAINIMGLCRSLGIEHVYEVDAFDQKELEEVIKREVAREAVSVIITKAPCALLKGIKFPNKCRPLSDKCKKCGACLRPGCPALTKNEDGTISIDETMCNGCGLCMQLCKFDAIEQIKAGE
;
A
#
# COMPACT_ATOMS: atom_id res chain seq x y z
N GLY A 1 0.18 -21.87 -17.50
CA GLY A 1 -0.87 -22.29 -16.58
C GLY A 1 -0.30 -22.79 -15.27
N GLU A 2 -1.15 -22.99 -14.27
CA GLU A 2 -0.75 -23.50 -12.97
C GLU A 2 -0.63 -25.04 -12.99
N TYR A 3 0.35 -25.56 -12.29
CA TYR A 3 0.49 -26.99 -12.08
C TYR A 3 -0.35 -27.41 -10.86
N SER A 4 -1.48 -28.05 -11.11
CA SER A 4 -2.25 -28.70 -10.04
C SER A 4 -1.76 -30.14 -9.83
N ALA A 5 -2.04 -30.72 -8.67
CA ALA A 5 -1.73 -32.13 -8.39
C ALA A 5 -2.40 -33.07 -9.42
N ASN A 6 -3.61 -32.72 -9.85
CA ASN A 6 -4.36 -33.49 -10.87
C ASN A 6 -3.68 -33.41 -12.24
N LEU A 7 -3.24 -32.20 -12.66
CA LEU A 7 -2.52 -32.03 -13.92
C LEU A 7 -1.20 -32.81 -13.94
N ILE A 8 -0.46 -32.78 -12.85
CA ILE A 8 0.79 -33.54 -12.72
C ILE A 8 0.51 -35.04 -12.80
N ARG A 9 -0.50 -35.53 -12.08
CA ARG A 9 -0.91 -36.94 -12.09
C ARG A 9 -1.31 -37.39 -13.48
N GLU A 10 -2.11 -36.60 -14.19
CA GLU A 10 -2.51 -36.89 -15.57
C GLU A 10 -1.30 -36.96 -16.50
N ARG A 11 -0.39 -35.98 -16.44
CA ARG A 11 0.73 -35.90 -17.37
C ARG A 11 1.88 -36.89 -17.08
N VAL A 12 2.08 -37.23 -15.81
CA VAL A 12 3.18 -38.12 -15.40
C VAL A 12 2.74 -39.57 -15.27
N LEU A 13 1.52 -39.81 -14.76
CA LEU A 13 1.02 -41.14 -14.47
C LEU A 13 -0.04 -41.65 -15.46
N GLY A 14 -0.52 -40.78 -16.37
CA GLY A 14 -1.63 -41.09 -17.28
C GLY A 14 -2.96 -41.35 -16.59
N GLN A 15 -3.12 -40.86 -15.33
CA GLN A 15 -4.31 -41.10 -14.52
C GLN A 15 -5.21 -39.84 -14.53
N THR A 16 -6.38 -39.94 -15.15
CA THR A 16 -7.39 -38.90 -15.06
C THR A 16 -8.23 -39.12 -13.79
N LEU A 17 -8.31 -38.13 -12.94
CA LEU A 17 -9.23 -38.14 -11.79
C LEU A 17 -10.55 -37.49 -12.21
N GLU A 18 -11.65 -38.16 -11.90
CA GLU A 18 -12.95 -37.49 -11.89
C GLU A 18 -12.94 -36.44 -10.78
N VAL A 19 -12.96 -35.19 -11.19
CA VAL A 19 -13.11 -34.06 -10.26
C VAL A 19 -14.60 -33.81 -10.14
N ASP A 20 -15.13 -33.98 -8.95
CA ASP A 20 -16.51 -33.57 -8.65
C ASP A 20 -16.63 -32.07 -9.04
N PRO A 21 -17.62 -31.67 -9.85
CA PRO A 21 -17.75 -30.28 -10.25
C PRO A 21 -17.86 -29.45 -8.96
N ALA A 22 -16.78 -28.72 -8.68
CA ALA A 22 -16.70 -27.89 -7.48
C ALA A 22 -17.93 -26.99 -7.41
N ALA A 23 -18.63 -27.00 -6.28
CA ALA A 23 -19.73 -26.08 -6.05
C ALA A 23 -19.28 -24.66 -6.46
N GLN A 24 -20.06 -23.99 -7.30
CA GLN A 24 -19.74 -22.62 -7.72
C GLN A 24 -19.76 -21.71 -6.48
N VAL A 25 -18.58 -21.46 -5.94
CA VAL A 25 -18.42 -20.50 -4.84
C VAL A 25 -18.12 -19.11 -5.42
N PRO A 26 -18.62 -18.03 -4.80
CA PRO A 26 -18.30 -16.68 -5.23
C PRO A 26 -16.78 -16.44 -5.24
N ALA A 27 -16.30 -15.76 -6.27
CA ALA A 27 -14.89 -15.37 -6.33
C ALA A 27 -14.53 -14.49 -5.12
N ARG A 28 -13.38 -14.76 -4.51
CA ARG A 28 -12.83 -13.99 -3.38
C ARG A 28 -11.48 -13.39 -3.81
N PRO A 29 -11.49 -12.29 -4.58
CA PRO A 29 -10.26 -11.64 -4.99
C PRO A 29 -9.45 -11.18 -3.77
N PRO A 30 -8.11 -11.20 -3.84
CA PRO A 30 -7.27 -10.69 -2.77
C PRO A 30 -7.52 -9.19 -2.58
N ILE A 31 -7.55 -8.75 -1.31
CA ILE A 31 -7.68 -7.35 -0.93
C ILE A 31 -6.66 -7.01 0.17
N LEU A 32 -6.35 -5.71 0.32
CA LEU A 32 -5.52 -5.25 1.43
C LEU A 32 -6.22 -5.54 2.78
N CYS A 33 -5.43 -5.84 3.81
CA CYS A 33 -5.94 -6.18 5.15
C CYS A 33 -6.67 -5.01 5.82
N PRO A 34 -7.53 -5.27 6.84
CA PRO A 34 -7.98 -4.22 7.75
C PRO A 34 -6.78 -3.51 8.39
N GLY A 35 -6.81 -2.18 8.44
CA GLY A 35 -5.72 -1.37 8.99
C GLY A 35 -4.40 -1.45 8.26
N CYS A 36 -4.39 -1.93 7.01
CA CYS A 36 -3.19 -1.88 6.18
C CYS A 36 -2.80 -0.42 5.89
N PRO A 37 -1.54 0.00 6.17
CA PRO A 37 -1.10 1.37 5.94
C PRO A 37 -1.15 1.79 4.48
N HIS A 38 -0.98 0.86 3.54
CA HIS A 38 -1.05 1.16 2.10
C HIS A 38 -2.42 1.72 1.68
N ARG A 39 -3.52 1.36 2.37
CA ARG A 39 -4.85 1.92 2.09
C ARG A 39 -4.88 3.42 2.25
N SER A 40 -4.20 3.91 3.28
CA SER A 40 -4.15 5.33 3.60
C SER A 40 -3.51 6.13 2.46
N VAL A 41 -2.36 5.69 1.98
CA VAL A 41 -1.64 6.31 0.87
C VAL A 41 -2.50 6.33 -0.40
N TYR A 42 -3.07 5.19 -0.77
CA TYR A 42 -3.91 5.08 -1.96
C TYR A 42 -5.22 5.87 -1.86
N THR A 43 -5.77 6.04 -0.66
CA THR A 43 -6.92 6.91 -0.45
C THR A 43 -6.59 8.36 -0.77
N VAL A 44 -5.40 8.84 -0.39
CA VAL A 44 -4.93 10.19 -0.73
C VAL A 44 -4.67 10.31 -2.23
N LEU A 45 -3.93 9.37 -2.83
CA LEU A 45 -3.63 9.41 -4.26
C LEU A 45 -4.93 9.41 -5.11
N ASN A 46 -5.90 8.56 -4.76
CA ASN A 46 -7.21 8.53 -5.42
C ASN A 46 -7.97 9.86 -5.26
N LYS A 47 -7.97 10.43 -4.05
CA LYS A 47 -8.59 11.75 -3.79
C LYS A 47 -7.96 12.86 -4.64
N LEU A 48 -6.65 12.81 -4.83
CA LEU A 48 -5.88 13.78 -5.60
C LEU A 48 -5.90 13.51 -7.11
N LYS A 49 -6.45 12.37 -7.53
CA LYS A 49 -6.42 11.90 -8.92
C LYS A 49 -5.00 11.75 -9.47
N ILE A 50 -4.09 11.27 -8.63
CA ILE A 50 -2.70 11.00 -8.98
C ILE A 50 -2.59 9.52 -9.35
N HIS A 51 -2.00 9.26 -10.51
CA HIS A 51 -1.70 7.95 -11.04
C HIS A 51 -0.44 7.36 -10.41
N ALA A 52 -0.33 6.05 -10.34
CA ALA A 52 0.86 5.41 -9.83
C ALA A 52 1.47 4.40 -10.81
N ALA A 53 2.75 4.58 -11.09
CA ALA A 53 3.59 3.51 -11.58
C ALA A 53 3.89 2.60 -10.38
N GLY A 54 3.26 1.44 -10.36
CA GLY A 54 3.31 0.49 -9.24
C GLY A 54 4.41 -0.53 -9.37
N ASP A 55 4.56 -1.29 -8.32
CA ASP A 55 5.54 -2.35 -8.18
C ASP A 55 4.89 -3.62 -7.61
N ILE A 56 5.66 -4.66 -7.28
CA ILE A 56 5.18 -5.97 -6.85
C ILE A 56 5.28 -6.11 -5.32
N GLY A 57 4.14 -6.35 -4.69
CA GLY A 57 4.00 -6.57 -3.24
C GLY A 57 2.53 -6.49 -2.84
N CYS A 58 2.22 -6.49 -1.54
CA CYS A 58 0.83 -6.27 -1.07
C CYS A 58 0.24 -4.99 -1.67
N TYR A 59 1.04 -3.97 -1.83
CA TYR A 59 0.65 -2.69 -2.36
C TYR A 59 0.24 -2.71 -3.85
N THR A 60 0.58 -3.75 -4.63
CA THR A 60 0.03 -3.96 -5.98
C THR A 60 -1.50 -4.01 -5.96
N LEU A 61 -2.10 -4.40 -4.84
CA LEU A 61 -3.56 -4.40 -4.66
C LEU A 61 -4.19 -2.99 -4.66
N GLY A 62 -3.39 -1.94 -4.72
CA GLY A 62 -3.86 -0.59 -5.05
C GLY A 62 -4.43 -0.44 -6.47
N ALA A 63 -4.20 -1.41 -7.35
CA ALA A 63 -4.80 -1.48 -8.68
C ALA A 63 -6.28 -1.88 -8.64
N VAL A 64 -6.72 -2.55 -7.57
CA VAL A 64 -8.07 -3.12 -7.46
C VAL A 64 -9.03 -2.09 -6.85
N ALA A 65 -10.29 -2.13 -7.32
CA ALA A 65 -11.35 -1.29 -6.74
C ALA A 65 -11.51 -1.56 -5.23
N PRO A 66 -11.87 -0.54 -4.44
CA PRO A 66 -12.22 0.83 -4.83
C PRO A 66 -11.02 1.78 -4.92
N LEU A 67 -9.81 1.32 -4.67
CA LEU A 67 -8.61 2.16 -4.67
C LEU A 67 -8.22 2.60 -6.10
N SER A 68 -8.03 1.64 -7.01
CA SER A 68 -7.83 1.86 -8.46
C SER A 68 -6.84 2.99 -8.79
N VAL A 69 -5.66 2.98 -8.16
CA VAL A 69 -4.64 4.04 -8.28
C VAL A 69 -3.44 3.59 -9.08
N ILE A 70 -3.12 2.29 -9.03
CA ILE A 70 -2.00 1.74 -9.77
C ILE A 70 -2.42 1.42 -11.19
N ASP A 71 -1.79 2.08 -12.16
CA ASP A 71 -2.11 1.95 -13.59
C ASP A 71 -1.12 1.05 -14.33
N THR A 72 0.09 0.90 -13.82
CA THR A 72 1.13 0.05 -14.45
C THR A 72 1.84 -0.78 -13.40
N THR A 73 2.15 -2.03 -13.74
CA THR A 73 3.01 -2.92 -12.95
C THR A 73 3.75 -3.84 -13.92
N ILE A 74 5.08 -3.79 -13.94
CA ILE A 74 5.91 -4.56 -14.88
C ILE A 74 6.61 -5.70 -14.15
N CYS A 75 7.52 -5.39 -13.23
CA CYS A 75 8.24 -6.37 -12.41
C CYS A 75 8.74 -5.71 -11.13
N MET A 76 9.25 -6.52 -10.19
CA MET A 76 9.80 -6.01 -8.93
C MET A 76 10.93 -5.00 -9.17
N GLY A 77 10.79 -3.81 -8.61
CA GLY A 77 11.75 -2.70 -8.69
C GLY A 77 11.58 -1.78 -9.90
N ALA A 78 10.63 -2.05 -10.81
CA ALA A 78 10.47 -1.31 -12.06
C ALA A 78 9.69 0.01 -11.92
N SER A 79 8.96 0.24 -10.84
CA SER A 79 8.09 1.42 -10.69
C SER A 79 8.82 2.74 -10.91
N ILE A 80 9.98 2.90 -10.28
CA ILE A 80 10.81 4.11 -10.36
C ILE A 80 11.34 4.31 -11.78
N SER A 81 11.87 3.27 -12.41
CA SER A 81 12.34 3.32 -13.80
C SER A 81 11.21 3.59 -14.77
N THR A 82 10.01 3.08 -14.50
CA THR A 82 8.82 3.32 -15.30
C THR A 82 8.43 4.80 -15.26
N LEU A 83 8.38 5.41 -14.08
CA LEU A 83 8.11 6.84 -13.92
C LEU A 83 9.15 7.69 -14.67
N HIS A 84 10.44 7.35 -14.52
CA HIS A 84 11.52 8.03 -15.22
C HIS A 84 11.40 7.87 -16.76
N GLY A 85 11.07 6.67 -17.23
CA GLY A 85 10.83 6.44 -18.67
C GLY A 85 9.64 7.25 -19.19
N MET A 86 8.57 7.38 -18.43
CA MET A 86 7.42 8.23 -18.76
C MET A 86 7.83 9.70 -18.89
N GLU A 87 8.67 10.21 -17.98
CA GLU A 87 9.21 11.56 -18.06
C GLU A 87 9.98 11.79 -19.37
N LYS A 88 10.89 10.86 -19.71
CA LYS A 88 11.68 10.97 -20.96
C LYS A 88 10.81 10.88 -22.23
N ALA A 89 9.74 10.11 -22.19
CA ALA A 89 8.86 9.90 -23.32
C ALA A 89 7.79 10.99 -23.51
N LYS A 90 7.29 11.57 -22.40
CA LYS A 90 6.13 12.47 -22.37
C LYS A 90 6.43 13.87 -21.83
N GLY A 91 7.58 14.06 -21.23
CA GLY A 91 7.99 15.31 -20.61
C GLY A 91 7.59 15.44 -19.13
N LYS A 92 8.14 16.47 -18.50
CA LYS A 92 7.98 16.73 -17.05
C LYS A 92 6.53 17.02 -16.66
N ASP A 93 5.81 17.79 -17.45
CA ASP A 93 4.42 18.15 -17.17
C ASP A 93 3.52 16.92 -17.07
N TYR A 94 3.79 15.90 -17.87
CA TYR A 94 3.02 14.66 -17.83
C TYR A 94 3.13 13.95 -16.49
N ILE A 95 4.32 13.92 -15.88
CA ILE A 95 4.53 13.19 -14.65
C ILE A 95 4.10 13.94 -13.38
N HIS A 96 3.67 15.21 -13.47
CA HIS A 96 3.10 15.92 -12.31
C HIS A 96 1.78 15.30 -11.82
N SER A 97 1.15 14.44 -12.62
CA SER A 97 0.00 13.63 -12.22
C SER A 97 0.35 12.18 -11.87
N TRP A 98 1.64 11.85 -11.78
CA TRP A 98 2.14 10.51 -11.55
C TRP A 98 3.12 10.44 -10.38
N VAL A 99 3.13 9.30 -9.71
CA VAL A 99 4.16 8.93 -8.72
C VAL A 99 4.66 7.51 -9.01
N ALA A 100 5.87 7.20 -8.57
CA ALA A 100 6.29 5.81 -8.45
C ALA A 100 5.98 5.31 -7.04
N VAL A 101 5.40 4.13 -6.91
CA VAL A 101 5.10 3.51 -5.60
C VAL A 101 5.86 2.21 -5.48
N ILE A 102 6.61 2.04 -4.40
CA ILE A 102 7.44 0.86 -4.14
C ILE A 102 7.44 0.53 -2.65
N GLY A 103 7.44 -0.77 -2.29
CA GLY A 103 7.57 -1.19 -0.89
C GLY A 103 9.02 -1.11 -0.40
N ASP A 104 9.20 -1.03 0.92
CA ASP A 104 10.48 -0.96 1.61
C ASP A 104 11.43 -2.09 1.24
N SER A 105 10.96 -3.34 1.28
CA SER A 105 11.75 -4.50 0.89
C SER A 105 12.18 -4.45 -0.58
N THR A 106 11.25 -4.17 -1.50
CA THR A 106 11.53 -4.09 -2.93
C THR A 106 12.48 -2.93 -3.23
N PHE A 107 12.33 -1.78 -2.56
CA PHE A 107 13.26 -0.67 -2.66
C PHE A 107 14.68 -1.09 -2.29
N MET A 108 14.84 -1.80 -1.16
CA MET A 108 16.15 -2.22 -0.66
C MET A 108 16.86 -3.20 -1.57
N HIS A 109 16.14 -4.06 -2.31
CA HIS A 109 16.83 -5.04 -3.16
C HIS A 109 16.97 -4.60 -4.64
N THR A 110 16.07 -3.74 -5.18
CA THR A 110 16.12 -3.35 -6.60
C THR A 110 15.73 -1.90 -6.90
N GLY A 111 15.13 -1.17 -5.96
CA GLY A 111 14.68 0.22 -6.19
C GLY A 111 15.80 1.26 -6.15
N ILE A 112 16.85 1.01 -5.38
CA ILE A 112 17.95 1.95 -5.14
C ILE A 112 18.66 2.35 -6.44
N ASN A 113 18.97 1.38 -7.29
CA ASN A 113 19.64 1.61 -8.56
C ASN A 113 18.79 2.46 -9.53
N SER A 114 17.48 2.25 -9.53
CA SER A 114 16.55 3.06 -10.33
C SER A 114 16.48 4.50 -9.83
N LEU A 115 16.44 4.69 -8.51
CA LEU A 115 16.46 6.02 -7.88
C LEU A 115 17.77 6.75 -8.15
N MET A 116 18.91 6.06 -8.01
CA MET A 116 20.23 6.60 -8.36
C MET A 116 20.29 7.03 -9.83
N ASN A 117 19.69 6.24 -10.74
CA ASN A 117 19.63 6.60 -12.16
C ASN A 117 18.78 7.85 -12.42
N MET A 118 17.67 8.06 -11.70
CA MET A 118 16.90 9.30 -11.77
C MET A 118 17.72 10.52 -11.37
N VAL A 119 18.46 10.42 -10.24
CA VAL A 119 19.32 11.51 -9.77
C VAL A 119 20.44 11.79 -10.78
N TYR A 120 21.15 10.76 -11.23
CA TYR A 120 22.24 10.89 -12.20
C TYR A 120 21.79 11.58 -13.50
N ASN A 121 20.58 11.28 -13.99
CA ASN A 121 20.03 11.85 -15.22
C ASN A 121 19.20 13.13 -14.98
N GLN A 122 19.30 13.74 -13.79
CA GLN A 122 18.58 14.98 -13.45
C GLN A 122 17.09 14.90 -13.79
N ALA A 123 16.48 13.77 -13.49
CA ALA A 123 15.07 13.56 -13.68
C ALA A 123 14.26 14.37 -12.65
N THR A 124 12.96 14.43 -12.87
CA THR A 124 11.99 14.93 -11.89
C THR A 124 11.06 13.78 -11.48
N GLY A 125 10.18 14.05 -10.55
CA GLY A 125 9.15 13.11 -10.15
C GLY A 125 9.28 12.61 -8.72
N THR A 126 8.15 12.18 -8.18
CA THR A 126 8.01 11.79 -6.78
C THR A 126 7.97 10.27 -6.64
N VAL A 127 8.81 9.74 -5.77
CA VAL A 127 8.84 8.32 -5.38
C VAL A 127 8.24 8.17 -4.00
N ILE A 128 7.24 7.31 -3.83
CA ILE A 128 6.63 6.98 -2.54
C ILE A 128 7.12 5.60 -2.12
N ILE A 129 7.89 5.53 -1.05
CA ILE A 129 8.34 4.28 -0.44
C ILE A 129 7.37 3.91 0.68
N LEU A 130 6.70 2.78 0.53
CA LEU A 130 5.75 2.26 1.50
C LEU A 130 6.48 1.39 2.53
N ASP A 131 6.93 2.00 3.63
CA ASP A 131 7.62 1.31 4.72
C ASP A 131 6.61 0.71 5.70
N ASN A 132 6.36 -0.58 5.55
CA ASN A 132 5.56 -1.36 6.50
C ASN A 132 6.41 -2.28 7.39
N SER A 133 7.72 -2.12 7.37
CA SER A 133 8.70 -2.81 8.19
C SER A 133 8.72 -4.33 7.99
N THR A 134 8.35 -4.83 6.81
CA THR A 134 8.39 -6.26 6.49
C THR A 134 8.14 -6.55 5.01
N THR A 135 8.61 -7.69 4.52
CA THR A 135 8.20 -8.26 3.22
C THR A 135 6.89 -9.02 3.41
N GLY A 136 5.75 -8.28 3.43
CA GLY A 136 4.47 -8.81 3.89
C GLY A 136 3.88 -9.95 3.05
N MET A 137 3.83 -9.80 1.72
CA MET A 137 3.10 -10.68 0.81
C MET A 137 3.59 -12.13 0.84
N THR A 138 4.86 -12.37 1.07
CA THR A 138 5.50 -13.68 1.01
C THR A 138 5.70 -14.35 2.36
N GLY A 139 5.18 -13.78 3.45
CA GLY A 139 5.19 -14.38 4.78
C GLY A 139 6.00 -13.61 5.82
N HIS A 140 6.09 -12.30 5.70
CA HIS A 140 6.71 -11.40 6.68
C HIS A 140 8.22 -11.64 6.89
N GLN A 141 8.97 -11.79 5.79
CA GLN A 141 10.42 -11.89 5.86
C GLN A 141 11.04 -10.55 6.26
N ASP A 142 12.14 -10.67 7.00
CA ASP A 142 13.02 -9.54 7.28
C ASP A 142 13.80 -9.14 6.01
N HIS A 143 14.21 -7.87 5.95
CA HIS A 143 15.04 -7.30 4.90
C HIS A 143 16.03 -6.29 5.50
N ALA A 144 16.90 -5.71 4.70
CA ALA A 144 18.01 -4.88 5.19
C ALA A 144 17.58 -3.68 6.08
N ALA A 145 16.37 -3.16 5.93
CA ALA A 145 15.86 -2.05 6.75
C ALA A 145 15.06 -2.51 7.99
N THR A 146 14.88 -3.82 8.25
CA THR A 146 14.17 -4.30 9.44
C THR A 146 15.08 -4.50 10.66
N GLY A 147 16.41 -4.49 10.49
CA GLY A 147 17.36 -4.66 11.58
C GLY A 147 17.52 -6.10 12.06
N LYS A 148 17.22 -7.08 11.21
CA LYS A 148 17.44 -8.50 11.47
C LYS A 148 18.05 -9.22 10.28
N THR A 149 18.93 -10.16 10.56
CA THR A 149 19.47 -11.08 9.54
C THR A 149 18.47 -12.20 9.23
N LEU A 150 18.72 -12.95 8.15
CA LEU A 150 17.94 -14.15 7.80
C LEU A 150 17.87 -15.18 8.95
N LYS A 151 18.91 -15.27 9.79
CA LYS A 151 18.97 -16.17 10.95
C LYS A 151 18.39 -15.53 12.25
N GLY A 152 17.77 -14.36 12.15
CA GLY A 152 17.12 -13.69 13.28
C GLY A 152 18.04 -12.89 14.20
N GLN A 153 19.34 -12.76 13.86
CA GLN A 153 20.27 -11.93 14.64
C GLN A 153 19.91 -10.45 14.49
N VAL A 154 19.86 -9.73 15.59
CA VAL A 154 19.65 -8.28 15.60
C VAL A 154 20.91 -7.58 15.10
N VAL A 155 20.74 -6.71 14.11
CA VAL A 155 21.80 -5.92 13.47
C VAL A 155 21.29 -4.49 13.25
N PRO A 156 22.17 -3.50 13.02
CA PRO A 156 21.74 -2.16 12.63
C PRO A 156 20.88 -2.21 11.35
N ALA A 157 19.70 -1.61 11.41
CA ALA A 157 18.84 -1.44 10.24
C ALA A 157 19.43 -0.39 9.30
N ILE A 158 19.31 -0.61 7.98
CA ILE A 158 19.66 0.44 7.01
C ILE A 158 18.60 1.54 7.09
N ASN A 159 19.06 2.78 7.26
CA ASN A 159 18.19 3.95 7.26
C ASN A 159 17.85 4.36 5.82
N ILE A 160 16.60 4.11 5.41
CA ILE A 160 16.12 4.42 4.05
C ILE A 160 16.24 5.92 3.75
N MET A 161 15.88 6.80 4.69
CA MET A 161 16.00 8.25 4.51
C MET A 161 17.47 8.68 4.32
N GLY A 162 18.36 8.18 5.17
CA GLY A 162 19.78 8.44 5.07
C GLY A 162 20.37 7.96 3.75
N LEU A 163 19.93 6.78 3.28
CA LEU A 163 20.31 6.23 1.98
C LEU A 163 19.86 7.14 0.82
N CYS A 164 18.60 7.58 0.81
CA CYS A 164 18.09 8.50 -0.21
C CYS A 164 18.87 9.83 -0.21
N ARG A 165 19.16 10.39 0.95
CA ARG A 165 19.97 11.62 1.08
C ARG A 165 21.41 11.42 0.59
N SER A 166 22.01 10.26 0.84
CA SER A 166 23.36 9.95 0.36
C SER A 166 23.46 9.85 -1.18
N LEU A 167 22.36 9.61 -1.86
CA LEU A 167 22.26 9.68 -3.32
C LEU A 167 22.20 11.13 -3.85
N GLY A 168 22.18 12.15 -2.98
CA GLY A 168 22.09 13.56 -3.34
C GLY A 168 20.68 14.11 -3.43
N ILE A 169 19.67 13.40 -2.92
CA ILE A 169 18.28 13.86 -2.92
C ILE A 169 18.05 14.78 -1.73
N GLU A 170 17.73 16.04 -1.98
CA GLU A 170 17.45 17.05 -0.94
C GLU A 170 16.04 16.89 -0.37
N HIS A 171 15.08 16.48 -1.19
CA HIS A 171 13.66 16.43 -0.87
C HIS A 171 13.25 15.01 -0.43
N VAL A 172 13.60 14.66 0.82
CA VAL A 172 13.28 13.36 1.43
C VAL A 172 12.47 13.59 2.70
N TYR A 173 11.27 13.05 2.75
CA TYR A 173 10.31 13.21 3.86
C TYR A 173 9.89 11.84 4.41
N GLU A 174 9.73 11.76 5.73
CA GLU A 174 9.09 10.62 6.39
C GLU A 174 7.75 11.10 6.97
N VAL A 175 6.67 10.40 6.66
CA VAL A 175 5.30 10.76 7.05
C VAL A 175 4.64 9.54 7.66
N ASP A 176 3.87 9.72 8.73
CA ASP A 176 3.01 8.65 9.25
C ASP A 176 1.98 8.28 8.15
N ALA A 177 1.99 7.02 7.76
CA ALA A 177 1.07 6.52 6.73
C ALA A 177 -0.41 6.78 7.07
N PHE A 178 -0.77 6.91 8.33
CA PHE A 178 -2.14 7.18 8.77
C PHE A 178 -2.46 8.66 8.97
N ASP A 179 -1.51 9.59 8.89
CA ASP A 179 -1.82 11.02 8.88
C ASP A 179 -2.24 11.46 7.47
N GLN A 180 -3.56 11.41 7.22
CA GLN A 180 -4.15 11.77 5.92
C GLN A 180 -3.88 13.21 5.52
N LYS A 181 -3.83 14.12 6.50
CA LYS A 181 -3.64 15.55 6.25
C LYS A 181 -2.22 15.84 5.83
N GLU A 182 -1.24 15.42 6.64
CA GLU A 182 0.18 15.60 6.32
C GLU A 182 0.55 14.92 5.00
N LEU A 183 0.07 13.69 4.81
CA LEU A 183 0.33 12.92 3.60
C LEU A 183 -0.20 13.63 2.35
N GLU A 184 -1.43 14.18 2.41
CA GLU A 184 -2.01 14.95 1.30
C GLU A 184 -1.20 16.22 1.00
N GLU A 185 -0.81 16.97 2.03
CA GLU A 185 -0.02 18.21 1.89
C GLU A 185 1.37 17.93 1.27
N VAL A 186 2.05 16.89 1.75
CA VAL A 186 3.37 16.51 1.25
C VAL A 186 3.29 16.02 -0.19
N ILE A 187 2.34 15.12 -0.51
CA ILE A 187 2.18 14.62 -1.87
C ILE A 187 1.87 15.76 -2.85
N LYS A 188 0.92 16.65 -2.54
CA LYS A 188 0.59 17.80 -3.41
C LYS A 188 1.79 18.69 -3.68
N ARG A 189 2.59 18.95 -2.67
CA ARG A 189 3.78 19.79 -2.80
C ARG A 189 4.84 19.13 -3.67
N GLU A 190 5.10 17.84 -3.43
CA GLU A 190 6.22 17.16 -4.09
C GLU A 190 5.92 16.77 -5.54
N VAL A 191 4.70 16.41 -5.91
CA VAL A 191 4.36 16.12 -7.31
C VAL A 191 4.44 17.35 -8.22
N ALA A 192 4.33 18.54 -7.65
CA ALA A 192 4.50 19.81 -8.38
C ALA A 192 5.97 20.27 -8.47
N ARG A 193 6.90 19.52 -7.89
CA ARG A 193 8.31 19.89 -7.81
C ARG A 193 9.07 19.45 -9.06
N GLU A 194 9.91 20.33 -9.60
CA GLU A 194 10.82 20.02 -10.71
C GLU A 194 12.15 19.41 -10.24
N ALA A 195 12.10 18.46 -9.33
CA ALA A 195 13.25 17.72 -8.84
C ALA A 195 12.82 16.31 -8.39
N VAL A 196 13.76 15.40 -8.24
CA VAL A 196 13.49 14.11 -7.61
C VAL A 196 13.13 14.33 -6.16
N SER A 197 11.99 13.80 -5.73
CA SER A 197 11.59 13.78 -4.32
C SER A 197 11.22 12.38 -3.86
N VAL A 198 11.41 12.10 -2.57
CA VAL A 198 11.10 10.82 -1.94
C VAL A 198 10.22 11.05 -0.73
N ILE A 199 9.09 10.36 -0.68
CA ILE A 199 8.19 10.34 0.47
C ILE A 199 8.20 8.92 1.05
N ILE A 200 8.66 8.75 2.27
CA ILE A 200 8.66 7.49 3.00
C ILE A 200 7.43 7.48 3.88
N THR A 201 6.43 6.68 3.54
CA THR A 201 5.23 6.54 4.37
C THR A 201 5.42 5.38 5.32
N LYS A 202 5.42 5.66 6.62
CA LYS A 202 5.83 4.69 7.64
C LYS A 202 4.66 4.32 8.56
N ALA A 203 4.35 3.04 8.61
CA ALA A 203 3.54 2.43 9.65
C ALA A 203 3.68 0.90 9.57
N PRO A 204 3.77 0.18 10.69
CA PRO A 204 4.02 -1.25 10.66
C PRO A 204 2.85 -2.01 10.01
N CYS A 205 3.19 -3.12 9.34
CA CYS A 205 2.18 -4.02 8.80
C CYS A 205 1.23 -4.51 9.91
N ALA A 206 -0.08 -4.40 9.68
CA ALA A 206 -1.11 -4.77 10.64
C ALA A 206 -1.05 -6.26 11.07
N LEU A 207 -0.35 -7.10 10.33
CA LEU A 207 -0.22 -8.54 10.60
C LEU A 207 1.13 -8.92 11.23
N LEU A 208 1.99 -7.94 11.54
CA LEU A 208 3.25 -8.22 12.24
C LEU A 208 2.99 -8.77 13.64
N LYS A 209 3.73 -9.83 14.00
CA LYS A 209 3.66 -10.39 15.35
C LYS A 209 4.08 -9.35 16.39
N GLY A 210 3.32 -9.25 17.48
CA GLY A 210 3.60 -8.30 18.56
C GLY A 210 2.95 -6.93 18.41
N ILE A 211 2.42 -6.58 17.25
CA ILE A 211 1.61 -5.37 17.10
C ILE A 211 0.27 -5.58 17.81
N LYS A 212 -0.04 -4.68 18.74
CA LYS A 212 -1.30 -4.67 19.46
C LYS A 212 -2.16 -3.50 18.99
N PHE A 213 -3.43 -3.77 18.82
CA PHE A 213 -4.44 -2.78 18.46
C PHE A 213 -5.41 -2.60 19.63
N PRO A 214 -5.10 -1.70 20.57
CA PRO A 214 -5.89 -1.53 21.79
C PRO A 214 -7.24 -0.84 21.53
N ASN A 215 -7.39 -0.26 20.36
CA ASN A 215 -8.57 0.51 20.00
C ASN A 215 -9.34 -0.17 18.87
N LYS A 216 -10.64 0.19 18.77
CA LYS A 216 -11.54 -0.16 17.68
C LYS A 216 -12.24 1.10 17.19
N CYS A 217 -12.84 1.04 16.02
CA CYS A 217 -13.72 2.11 15.56
C CYS A 217 -15.17 1.64 15.66
N ARG A 218 -16.07 2.53 16.10
CA ARG A 218 -17.50 2.29 16.22
C ARG A 218 -18.28 3.37 15.50
N PRO A 219 -19.27 3.04 14.64
CA PRO A 219 -20.12 4.03 13.99
C PRO A 219 -21.17 4.58 14.95
N LEU A 220 -21.46 5.89 14.82
CA LEU A 220 -22.54 6.59 15.50
C LEU A 220 -23.67 6.81 14.47
N SER A 221 -24.68 5.94 14.51
CA SER A 221 -25.74 5.90 13.50
C SER A 221 -26.58 7.17 13.44
N ASP A 222 -26.77 7.84 14.57
CA ASP A 222 -27.48 9.10 14.72
C ASP A 222 -26.77 10.28 14.00
N LYS A 223 -25.44 10.25 13.93
CA LYS A 223 -24.62 11.26 13.24
C LYS A 223 -24.38 10.91 11.77
N CYS A 224 -24.59 9.66 11.37
CA CYS A 224 -24.27 9.16 10.03
C CYS A 224 -25.15 9.81 8.96
N LYS A 225 -24.54 10.52 8.01
CA LYS A 225 -25.22 11.13 6.86
C LYS A 225 -25.26 10.23 5.62
N LYS A 226 -24.92 8.94 5.76
CA LYS A 226 -25.00 7.91 4.69
C LYS A 226 -24.21 8.25 3.43
N CYS A 227 -23.20 9.13 3.54
CA CYS A 227 -22.43 9.64 2.38
C CYS A 227 -21.41 8.65 1.81
N GLY A 228 -21.07 7.57 2.54
CA GLY A 228 -20.13 6.53 2.11
C GLY A 228 -18.66 6.95 2.05
N ALA A 229 -18.27 8.13 2.51
CA ALA A 229 -16.88 8.59 2.45
C ALA A 229 -15.90 7.65 3.17
N CYS A 230 -16.29 7.08 4.30
CA CYS A 230 -15.51 6.12 5.08
C CYS A 230 -15.29 4.76 4.37
N LEU A 231 -16.07 4.45 3.33
CA LEU A 231 -15.91 3.22 2.53
C LEU A 231 -14.83 3.35 1.45
N ARG A 232 -14.40 4.57 1.09
CA ARG A 232 -13.43 4.81 0.01
C ARG A 232 -12.12 4.01 0.14
N PRO A 233 -11.58 3.80 1.35
CA PRO A 233 -10.39 2.97 1.50
C PRO A 233 -10.61 1.48 1.19
N GLY A 234 -11.85 1.04 1.02
CA GLY A 234 -12.18 -0.35 0.78
C GLY A 234 -11.84 -1.28 1.94
N CYS A 235 -11.86 -0.79 3.18
CA CYS A 235 -11.54 -1.59 4.36
C CYS A 235 -12.56 -2.72 4.54
N PRO A 236 -12.13 -4.00 4.61
CA PRO A 236 -13.05 -5.13 4.72
C PRO A 236 -13.80 -5.20 6.05
N ALA A 237 -13.36 -4.45 7.07
CA ALA A 237 -14.10 -4.32 8.34
C ALA A 237 -15.33 -3.40 8.23
N LEU A 238 -15.48 -2.64 7.13
CA LEU A 238 -16.59 -1.71 6.95
C LEU A 238 -17.57 -2.26 5.91
N THR A 239 -18.85 -2.25 6.26
CA THR A 239 -19.95 -2.61 5.36
C THR A 239 -21.00 -1.50 5.34
N LYS A 240 -21.67 -1.37 4.20
CA LYS A 240 -22.83 -0.49 4.04
C LYS A 240 -24.08 -1.29 4.30
N ASN A 241 -24.91 -0.83 5.23
CA ASN A 241 -26.20 -1.44 5.54
C ASN A 241 -27.25 -1.10 4.48
N GLU A 242 -28.36 -1.82 4.46
CA GLU A 242 -29.48 -1.60 3.55
C GLU A 242 -30.07 -0.18 3.69
N ASP A 243 -30.15 0.35 4.89
CA ASP A 243 -30.62 1.71 5.16
C ASP A 243 -29.60 2.80 4.78
N GLY A 244 -28.41 2.41 4.31
CA GLY A 244 -27.31 3.28 3.89
C GLY A 244 -26.36 3.70 5.00
N THR A 245 -26.60 3.34 6.25
CA THR A 245 -25.64 3.53 7.36
C THR A 245 -24.45 2.58 7.22
N ILE A 246 -23.48 2.70 8.11
CA ILE A 246 -22.24 1.91 8.09
C ILE A 246 -22.18 1.03 9.34
N SER A 247 -21.82 -0.23 9.14
CA SER A 247 -21.38 -1.14 10.19
C SER A 247 -19.88 -1.35 10.16
N ILE A 248 -19.29 -1.57 11.32
CA ILE A 248 -17.87 -1.91 11.48
C ILE A 248 -17.79 -3.24 12.23
N ASP A 249 -17.17 -4.23 11.62
CA ASP A 249 -16.88 -5.50 12.26
C ASP A 249 -15.73 -5.32 13.24
N GLU A 250 -16.03 -5.36 14.53
CA GLU A 250 -15.05 -5.18 15.62
C GLU A 250 -14.01 -6.31 15.68
N THR A 251 -14.32 -7.50 15.16
CA THR A 251 -13.38 -8.62 15.13
C THR A 251 -12.28 -8.39 14.10
N MET A 252 -12.59 -7.67 13.02
CA MET A 252 -11.65 -7.31 11.96
C MET A 252 -11.01 -5.94 12.17
N CYS A 253 -11.70 -5.00 12.82
CA CYS A 253 -11.22 -3.64 13.02
C CYS A 253 -9.99 -3.61 13.94
N ASN A 254 -8.93 -2.93 13.53
CA ASN A 254 -7.73 -2.70 14.34
C ASN A 254 -7.58 -1.25 14.84
N GLY A 255 -8.63 -0.43 14.70
CA GLY A 255 -8.64 0.93 15.24
C GLY A 255 -7.66 1.92 14.60
N CYS A 256 -7.22 1.71 13.35
CA CYS A 256 -6.27 2.59 12.66
C CYS A 256 -6.77 4.03 12.44
N GLY A 257 -8.07 4.29 12.60
CA GLY A 257 -8.65 5.63 12.51
C GLY A 257 -8.82 6.20 11.10
N LEU A 258 -8.43 5.49 10.04
CA LEU A 258 -8.55 6.01 8.67
C LEU A 258 -9.99 6.39 8.29
N CYS A 259 -10.97 5.55 8.63
CA CYS A 259 -12.38 5.83 8.37
C CYS A 259 -12.89 7.05 9.15
N MET A 260 -12.35 7.33 10.34
CA MET A 260 -12.70 8.50 11.16
C MET A 260 -12.23 9.79 10.47
N GLN A 261 -10.98 9.84 10.00
CA GLN A 261 -10.41 11.01 9.32
C GLN A 261 -11.16 11.36 8.03
N LEU A 262 -11.81 10.39 7.40
CA LEU A 262 -12.62 10.60 6.20
C LEU A 262 -14.07 11.01 6.50
N CYS A 263 -14.50 10.89 7.74
CA CYS A 263 -15.85 11.25 8.15
C CYS A 263 -15.94 12.74 8.53
N LYS A 264 -16.59 13.54 7.68
CA LYS A 264 -16.80 14.97 7.91
C LYS A 264 -17.88 15.29 8.97
N PHE A 265 -18.52 14.27 9.52
CA PHE A 265 -19.68 14.40 10.42
C PHE A 265 -19.39 13.84 11.81
N ASP A 266 -18.14 13.46 12.09
CA ASP A 266 -17.75 12.82 13.35
C ASP A 266 -18.67 11.64 13.75
N ALA A 267 -19.11 10.90 12.71
CA ALA A 267 -20.02 9.77 12.87
C ALA A 267 -19.30 8.43 13.10
N ILE A 268 -18.00 8.46 13.37
CA ILE A 268 -17.20 7.31 13.74
C ILE A 268 -16.32 7.73 14.90
N GLU A 269 -16.36 6.99 15.98
CA GLU A 269 -15.54 7.22 17.17
C GLU A 269 -14.51 6.08 17.36
N GLN A 270 -13.48 6.34 18.14
CA GLN A 270 -12.54 5.32 18.59
C GLN A 270 -12.88 4.93 20.02
N ILE A 271 -12.97 3.63 20.26
CA ILE A 271 -13.24 3.04 21.56
C ILE A 271 -12.09 2.10 21.95
N LYS A 272 -11.91 1.82 23.23
CA LYS A 272 -10.99 0.77 23.66
C LYS A 272 -11.57 -0.61 23.33
N ALA A 273 -10.71 -1.53 22.98
CA ALA A 273 -11.14 -2.90 22.71
C ALA A 273 -11.72 -3.52 23.98
N GLY A 274 -13.00 -3.94 23.93
CA GLY A 274 -13.71 -4.51 25.07
C GLY A 274 -14.69 -3.55 25.77
N GLU A 275 -14.76 -2.28 25.34
CA GLU A 275 -15.83 -1.33 25.68
C GLU A 275 -16.93 -1.39 24.60
#